data_44d3d2558e7fcee06dd6714a415162f9
#
_entry.id   44d3d2558e7fcee06dd6714a415162f9
#
_cell.length_a   1.000
_cell.length_b   1.000
_cell.length_c   1.000
_cell.angle_alpha   90.00
_cell.angle_beta   90.00
_cell.angle_gamma   90.00
#
_symmetry.space_group_name_H-M   'P 1'
#
loop_
_entity.id
_entity.type
_entity.pdbx_description
1 polymer ?
#
loop_
_entity_poly.entity_id
_entity_poly.type
_entity_poly.pdbx_seq_one_letter_code
_entity_poly.pdbx_strand_id
1 'polypeptide(L)'
;MSLHVVNLYDLVDAMGGAAAEKILAAFSCPKNPEVEGFLRMQAIDFARRKLAVTYLLINEAGRVSAFFTLTHKALQIDSTVLSARLQKKIARYAVLDRVSGGFVLSAFLIAQFGRDFTERGITGAELMTACLNILRHIQRTIGGGIVYLECEDEEKLLRFYERDDIGFRHFGKRQSEEGVLYHQLLKTL
;
A
#
# COMPACT_ATOMS: atom_id res chain seq x y z
N MET A 1 4.90 2.43 23.54
CA MET A 1 5.96 2.18 22.54
C MET A 1 5.81 3.26 21.47
N SER A 2 6.78 4.14 21.35
CA SER A 2 6.75 5.19 20.33
C SER A 2 7.25 4.60 19.02
N LEU A 3 6.53 4.85 17.93
CA LEU A 3 6.91 4.46 16.56
C LEU A 3 7.13 5.73 15.74
N HIS A 4 8.22 5.77 15.02
CA HIS A 4 8.54 6.86 14.11
C HIS A 4 8.33 6.42 12.67
N VAL A 5 7.56 7.20 11.90
CA VAL A 5 7.41 6.98 10.46
C VAL A 5 8.59 7.63 9.74
N VAL A 6 9.40 6.82 9.09
CA VAL A 6 10.62 7.24 8.39
C VAL A 6 10.49 6.91 6.91
N ASN A 7 10.76 7.89 6.05
CA ASN A 7 10.86 7.64 4.62
C ASN A 7 12.20 6.93 4.33
N LEU A 8 12.17 5.88 3.52
CA LEU A 8 13.39 5.12 3.18
C LEU A 8 14.44 5.98 2.45
N TYR A 9 14.03 6.98 1.68
CA TYR A 9 14.97 7.94 1.09
C TYR A 9 15.76 8.66 2.16
N ASP A 10 15.07 9.23 3.17
CA ASP A 10 15.70 9.98 4.25
C ASP A 10 16.67 9.09 5.04
N LEU A 11 16.28 7.81 5.25
CA LEU A 11 17.15 6.84 5.93
C LEU A 11 18.42 6.56 5.12
N VAL A 12 18.29 6.32 3.81
CA VAL A 12 19.43 6.04 2.93
C VAL A 12 20.33 7.27 2.80
N ASP A 13 19.77 8.46 2.72
CA ASP A 13 20.53 9.71 2.62
C ASP A 13 21.29 10.01 3.91
N ALA A 14 20.70 9.69 5.07
CA ALA A 14 21.31 9.95 6.38
C ALA A 14 22.45 9.00 6.74
N MET A 15 22.32 7.70 6.40
CA MET A 15 23.27 6.68 6.88
C MET A 15 23.95 5.86 5.78
N GLY A 16 23.59 6.07 4.52
CA GLY A 16 24.08 5.32 3.37
C GLY A 16 23.37 3.97 3.17
N GLY A 17 23.40 3.48 1.92
CA GLY A 17 22.68 2.26 1.52
C GLY A 17 23.06 1.02 2.31
N ALA A 18 24.36 0.78 2.55
CA ALA A 18 24.82 -0.41 3.26
C ALA A 18 24.36 -0.47 4.75
N ALA A 19 24.26 0.68 5.42
CA ALA A 19 23.72 0.73 6.76
C ALA A 19 22.19 0.52 6.77
N ALA A 20 21.49 1.13 5.83
CA ALA A 20 20.04 0.91 5.64
C ALA A 20 19.74 -0.56 5.34
N GLU A 21 20.49 -1.23 4.46
CA GLU A 21 20.33 -2.66 4.16
C GLU A 21 20.40 -3.53 5.41
N LYS A 22 21.33 -3.25 6.34
CA LYS A 22 21.43 -3.99 7.60
C LYS A 22 20.20 -3.84 8.48
N ILE A 23 19.61 -2.64 8.51
CA ILE A 23 18.37 -2.38 9.27
C ILE A 23 17.20 -3.16 8.64
N LEU A 24 17.06 -3.11 7.31
CA LEU A 24 15.99 -3.81 6.60
C LEU A 24 16.13 -5.34 6.69
N ALA A 25 17.37 -5.87 6.70
CA ALA A 25 17.64 -7.30 6.79
C ALA A 25 17.12 -7.94 8.12
N ALA A 26 16.96 -7.15 9.17
CA ALA A 26 16.46 -7.63 10.46
C ALA A 26 14.93 -7.81 10.50
N PHE A 27 14.20 -7.27 9.52
CA PHE A 27 12.74 -7.40 9.44
C PHE A 27 12.30 -8.84 9.17
N SER A 28 11.26 -9.34 9.85
CA SER A 28 10.76 -10.69 9.65
C SER A 28 9.24 -10.75 9.54
N CYS A 29 8.78 -11.29 8.41
CA CYS A 29 7.37 -11.47 8.08
C CYS A 29 7.10 -12.89 7.55
N PRO A 30 7.27 -13.96 8.37
CA PRO A 30 7.18 -15.35 7.91
C PRO A 30 5.80 -15.73 7.37
N LYS A 31 4.76 -14.94 7.66
CA LYS A 31 3.41 -15.11 7.12
C LYS A 31 3.26 -14.65 5.67
N ASN A 32 4.16 -13.80 5.20
CA ASN A 32 4.22 -13.37 3.82
C ASN A 32 5.69 -13.18 3.40
N PRO A 33 6.33 -14.25 2.88
CA PRO A 33 7.72 -14.22 2.44
C PRO A 33 8.00 -13.25 1.29
N GLU A 34 7.00 -12.97 0.45
CA GLU A 34 7.12 -12.00 -0.64
C GLU A 34 7.29 -10.59 -0.09
N VAL A 35 6.47 -10.20 0.88
CA VAL A 35 6.56 -8.91 1.57
C VAL A 35 7.89 -8.77 2.31
N GLU A 36 8.35 -9.84 2.99
CA GLU A 36 9.66 -9.86 3.65
C GLU A 36 10.79 -9.68 2.64
N GLY A 37 10.76 -10.47 1.55
CA GLY A 37 11.76 -10.44 0.49
C GLY A 37 11.83 -9.09 -0.21
N PHE A 38 10.69 -8.47 -0.48
CA PHE A 38 10.65 -7.11 -1.05
C PHE A 38 11.39 -6.12 -0.15
N LEU A 39 11.08 -6.06 1.14
CA LEU A 39 11.71 -5.08 2.03
C LEU A 39 13.22 -5.29 2.12
N ARG A 40 13.64 -6.56 2.30
CA ARG A 40 15.06 -6.90 2.51
C ARG A 40 15.93 -6.71 1.26
N MET A 41 15.38 -6.99 0.07
CA MET A 41 16.20 -7.12 -1.15
C MET A 41 15.88 -6.09 -2.23
N GLN A 42 14.67 -5.53 -2.26
CA GLN A 42 14.20 -4.72 -3.39
C GLN A 42 13.90 -3.27 -3.03
N ALA A 43 13.48 -2.98 -1.80
CA ALA A 43 12.98 -1.66 -1.41
C ALA A 43 13.96 -0.52 -1.69
N ILE A 44 15.26 -0.71 -1.45
CA ILE A 44 16.29 0.30 -1.71
C ILE A 44 16.49 0.51 -3.21
N ASP A 45 16.49 -0.55 -4.03
CA ASP A 45 16.59 -0.43 -5.48
C ASP A 45 15.38 0.31 -6.05
N PHE A 46 14.17 -0.04 -5.60
CA PHE A 46 12.93 0.65 -6.00
C PHE A 46 12.97 2.14 -5.63
N ALA A 47 13.49 2.46 -4.46
CA ALA A 47 13.70 3.85 -4.06
C ALA A 47 14.71 4.55 -4.98
N ARG A 48 15.91 4.00 -5.20
CA ARG A 48 16.94 4.57 -6.07
C ARG A 48 16.44 4.83 -7.50
N ARG A 49 15.65 3.92 -8.03
CA ARG A 49 15.05 4.02 -9.37
C ARG A 49 13.79 4.88 -9.42
N LYS A 50 13.34 5.44 -8.29
CA LYS A 50 12.12 6.26 -8.18
C LYS A 50 10.83 5.53 -8.60
N LEU A 51 10.79 4.21 -8.45
CA LEU A 51 9.63 3.38 -8.82
C LEU A 51 8.56 3.40 -7.74
N ALA A 52 8.97 3.46 -6.47
CA ALA A 52 8.08 3.48 -5.32
C ALA A 52 8.77 4.10 -4.10
N VAL A 53 7.98 4.56 -3.14
CA VAL A 53 8.45 5.11 -1.87
C VAL A 53 8.03 4.19 -0.74
N THR A 54 9.02 3.70 0.02
CA THR A 54 8.77 2.87 1.21
C THR A 54 8.86 3.72 2.47
N TYR A 55 7.86 3.59 3.33
CA TYR A 55 7.80 4.18 4.66
C TYR A 55 7.96 3.09 5.70
N LEU A 56 8.90 3.30 6.60
CA LEU A 56 9.23 2.40 7.69
C LEU A 56 8.64 2.91 8.99
N LEU A 57 8.08 2.04 9.80
CA LEU A 57 7.71 2.33 11.18
C LEU A 57 8.79 1.74 12.08
N ILE A 58 9.63 2.61 12.63
CA ILE A 58 10.82 2.24 13.41
C ILE A 58 10.53 2.47 14.88
N ASN A 59 10.85 1.49 15.72
CA ASN A 59 10.72 1.58 17.19
C ASN A 59 11.93 2.29 17.83
N GLU A 60 11.84 2.54 19.13
CA GLU A 60 12.90 3.20 19.92
C GLU A 60 14.24 2.45 19.92
N ALA A 61 14.23 1.15 19.63
CA ALA A 61 15.44 0.33 19.50
C ALA A 61 16.05 0.39 18.06
N GLY A 62 15.50 1.20 17.16
CA GLY A 62 15.97 1.33 15.78
C GLY A 62 15.57 0.17 14.86
N ARG A 63 14.62 -0.70 15.26
CA ARG A 63 14.14 -1.83 14.47
C ARG A 63 12.88 -1.47 13.68
N VAL A 64 12.76 -2.03 12.48
CA VAL A 64 11.57 -1.89 11.65
C VAL A 64 10.46 -2.79 12.18
N SER A 65 9.43 -2.20 12.78
CA SER A 65 8.26 -2.93 13.28
C SER A 65 7.21 -3.17 12.20
N ALA A 66 7.15 -2.29 11.20
CA ALA A 66 6.23 -2.41 10.06
C ALA A 66 6.68 -1.51 8.91
N PHE A 67 6.12 -1.73 7.72
CA PHE A 67 6.34 -0.85 6.58
C PHE A 67 5.16 -0.87 5.60
N PHE A 68 5.11 0.12 4.75
CA PHE A 68 4.27 0.14 3.56
C PHE A 68 5.00 0.84 2.41
N THR A 69 4.67 0.45 1.19
CA THR A 69 5.27 1.02 -0.02
C THR A 69 4.18 1.63 -0.88
N LEU A 70 4.40 2.87 -1.31
CA LEU A 70 3.48 3.66 -2.10
C LEU A 70 4.04 3.96 -3.49
N THR A 71 3.16 3.91 -4.47
CA THR A 71 3.40 4.40 -5.83
C THR A 71 2.08 4.83 -6.45
N HIS A 72 2.02 5.04 -7.78
CA HIS A 72 0.76 5.26 -8.47
C HIS A 72 0.52 4.18 -9.52
N LYS A 73 -0.75 3.98 -9.83
CA LYS A 73 -1.20 3.04 -10.86
C LYS A 73 -2.31 3.68 -11.69
N ALA A 74 -2.17 3.62 -13.00
CA ALA A 74 -3.29 3.87 -13.89
C ALA A 74 -4.26 2.68 -13.79
N LEU A 75 -5.53 2.95 -13.58
CA LEU A 75 -6.59 1.95 -13.48
C LEU A 75 -7.62 2.21 -14.56
N GLN A 76 -8.08 1.13 -15.18
CA GLN A 76 -9.30 1.11 -15.98
C GLN A 76 -10.28 0.18 -15.25
N ILE A 77 -11.44 0.72 -14.88
CA ILE A 77 -12.44 0.00 -14.09
C ILE A 77 -13.75 0.04 -14.85
N ASP A 78 -14.27 -1.13 -15.18
CA ASP A 78 -15.61 -1.25 -15.76
C ASP A 78 -16.65 -0.68 -14.77
N SER A 79 -17.48 0.23 -15.25
CA SER A 79 -18.48 0.86 -14.40
C SER A 79 -19.53 -0.13 -13.90
N THR A 80 -19.76 -1.22 -14.63
CA THR A 80 -20.78 -2.24 -14.28
C THR A 80 -20.45 -3.04 -13.03
N VAL A 81 -19.16 -3.18 -12.69
CA VAL A 81 -18.73 -3.88 -11.46
C VAL A 81 -18.80 -2.99 -10.23
N LEU A 82 -19.11 -1.70 -10.39
CA LEU A 82 -19.16 -0.71 -9.32
C LEU A 82 -20.61 -0.42 -8.89
N SER A 83 -20.85 -0.36 -7.59
CA SER A 83 -22.12 0.16 -7.10
C SER A 83 -22.33 1.62 -7.52
N ALA A 84 -23.59 2.06 -7.72
CA ALA A 84 -23.91 3.45 -8.09
C ALA A 84 -23.29 4.47 -7.12
N ARG A 85 -23.24 4.15 -5.83
CA ARG A 85 -22.59 5.01 -4.81
C ARG A 85 -21.09 5.15 -5.06
N LEU A 86 -20.43 4.05 -5.46
CA LEU A 86 -18.99 4.04 -5.72
C LEU A 86 -18.66 4.74 -7.03
N GLN A 87 -19.46 4.53 -8.08
CA GLN A 87 -19.36 5.28 -9.34
C GLN A 87 -19.43 6.80 -9.11
N LYS A 88 -20.40 7.26 -8.30
CA LYS A 88 -20.54 8.69 -7.96
C LYS A 88 -19.33 9.26 -7.23
N LYS A 89 -18.66 8.44 -6.39
CA LYS A 89 -17.45 8.86 -5.71
C LYS A 89 -16.26 8.92 -6.66
N ILE A 90 -16.08 7.90 -7.51
CA ILE A 90 -14.98 7.82 -8.49
C ILE A 90 -15.11 8.94 -9.53
N ALA A 91 -16.31 9.27 -9.98
CA ALA A 91 -16.58 10.34 -10.96
C ALA A 91 -16.08 11.74 -10.53
N ARG A 92 -15.70 11.92 -9.26
CA ARG A 92 -15.04 13.15 -8.80
C ARG A 92 -13.57 13.24 -9.22
N TYR A 93 -12.96 12.09 -9.53
CA TYR A 93 -11.52 11.93 -9.81
C TYR A 93 -11.26 11.40 -11.21
N ALA A 94 -12.29 10.94 -11.91
CA ALA A 94 -12.17 10.32 -13.23
C ALA A 94 -13.38 10.65 -14.09
N VAL A 95 -13.17 10.64 -15.39
CA VAL A 95 -14.24 10.77 -16.38
C VAL A 95 -14.65 9.37 -16.84
N LEU A 96 -15.96 9.14 -16.93
CA LEU A 96 -16.49 7.93 -17.54
C LEU A 96 -16.21 7.98 -19.06
N ASP A 97 -15.40 7.07 -19.54
CA ASP A 97 -15.22 6.84 -20.96
C ASP A 97 -16.46 6.12 -21.52
N ARG A 98 -17.24 6.81 -22.33
CA ARG A 98 -18.48 6.29 -22.91
C ARG A 98 -18.24 5.19 -23.96
N VAL A 99 -17.05 5.10 -24.51
CA VAL A 99 -16.72 4.10 -25.52
C VAL A 99 -16.43 2.76 -24.85
N SER A 100 -15.59 2.75 -23.83
CA SER A 100 -15.26 1.53 -23.07
C SER A 100 -16.26 1.20 -21.96
N GLY A 101 -17.14 2.15 -21.58
CA GLY A 101 -18.07 1.99 -20.47
C GLY A 101 -17.40 2.00 -19.09
N GLY A 102 -16.13 2.41 -19.00
CA GLY A 102 -15.32 2.35 -17.80
C GLY A 102 -14.73 3.68 -17.35
N PHE A 103 -14.22 3.71 -16.14
CA PHE A 103 -13.46 4.85 -15.61
C PHE A 103 -11.97 4.63 -15.85
N VAL A 104 -11.30 5.62 -16.42
CA VAL A 104 -9.83 5.68 -16.48
C VAL A 104 -9.37 6.70 -15.44
N LEU A 105 -8.52 6.27 -14.53
CA LEU A 105 -8.07 7.11 -13.41
C LEU A 105 -6.65 6.76 -12.94
N SER A 106 -6.01 7.71 -12.29
CA SER A 106 -4.79 7.48 -11.53
C SER A 106 -5.14 7.24 -10.07
N ALA A 107 -4.61 6.18 -9.50
CA ALA A 107 -4.78 5.84 -8.09
C ALA A 107 -3.44 5.83 -7.35
N PHE A 108 -3.44 6.18 -6.08
CA PHE A 108 -2.35 5.84 -5.17
C PHE A 108 -2.38 4.32 -4.93
N LEU A 109 -1.29 3.65 -5.21
CA LEU A 109 -1.16 2.21 -4.98
C LEU A 109 -0.42 1.96 -3.66
N ILE A 110 -1.04 1.21 -2.76
CA ILE A 110 -0.34 0.55 -1.66
C ILE A 110 0.21 -0.76 -2.23
N ALA A 111 1.48 -0.74 -2.64
CA ALA A 111 2.10 -1.86 -3.35
C ALA A 111 2.59 -2.96 -2.39
N GLN A 112 3.06 -2.57 -1.21
CA GLN A 112 3.49 -3.47 -0.15
C GLN A 112 2.96 -2.99 1.19
N PHE A 113 2.60 -3.94 2.06
CA PHE A 113 2.05 -3.64 3.37
C PHE A 113 2.36 -4.79 4.33
N GLY A 114 3.28 -4.58 5.27
CA GLY A 114 3.77 -5.64 6.14
C GLY A 114 4.17 -5.18 7.53
N ARG A 115 4.08 -6.12 8.48
CA ARG A 115 4.57 -5.90 9.84
C ARG A 115 5.49 -7.01 10.27
N ASP A 116 6.42 -6.70 11.17
CA ASP A 116 7.25 -7.70 11.82
C ASP A 116 6.40 -8.55 12.77
N PHE A 117 6.55 -9.87 12.69
CA PHE A 117 5.83 -10.82 13.54
C PHE A 117 6.66 -11.34 14.71
N THR A 118 7.94 -11.00 14.78
CA THR A 118 8.83 -11.39 15.88
C THR A 118 8.63 -10.53 17.13
N GLU A 119 8.07 -9.33 16.94
CA GLU A 119 7.80 -8.38 18.01
C GLU A 119 6.31 -8.01 18.11
N ARG A 120 5.82 -7.79 19.32
CA ARG A 120 4.49 -7.22 19.54
C ARG A 120 4.60 -5.69 19.48
N GLY A 121 4.54 -5.12 18.29
CA GLY A 121 4.78 -3.69 18.13
C GLY A 121 3.59 -2.90 17.59
N ILE A 122 2.93 -3.39 16.57
CA ILE A 122 1.89 -2.63 15.85
C ILE A 122 0.81 -3.55 15.29
N THR A 123 -0.42 -3.10 15.30
CA THR A 123 -1.55 -3.77 14.64
C THR A 123 -1.62 -3.36 13.17
N GLY A 124 -2.28 -4.20 12.33
CA GLY A 124 -2.55 -3.83 10.94
C GLY A 124 -3.39 -2.56 10.80
N ALA A 125 -4.29 -2.29 11.75
CA ALA A 125 -5.12 -1.08 11.74
C ALA A 125 -4.30 0.19 12.02
N GLU A 126 -3.38 0.13 12.96
CA GLU A 126 -2.45 1.24 13.25
C GLU A 126 -1.52 1.51 12.06
N LEU A 127 -0.99 0.45 11.43
CA LEU A 127 -0.18 0.57 10.22
C LEU A 127 -1.00 1.20 9.07
N MET A 128 -2.25 0.77 8.86
CA MET A 128 -3.12 1.35 7.85
C MET A 128 -3.43 2.82 8.15
N THR A 129 -3.62 3.18 9.41
CA THR A 129 -3.81 4.57 9.82
C THR A 129 -2.59 5.42 9.46
N ALA A 130 -1.38 4.94 9.75
CA ALA A 130 -0.14 5.62 9.36
C ALA A 130 -0.03 5.79 7.84
N CYS A 131 -0.31 4.73 7.08
CA CYS A 131 -0.32 4.75 5.62
C CYS A 131 -1.32 5.78 5.06
N LEU A 132 -2.55 5.76 5.53
CA LEU A 132 -3.60 6.70 5.08
C LEU A 132 -3.27 8.15 5.47
N ASN A 133 -2.59 8.40 6.58
CA ASN A 133 -2.15 9.74 6.95
C ASN A 133 -1.08 10.29 5.97
N ILE A 134 -0.12 9.46 5.58
CA ILE A 134 0.85 9.83 4.52
C ILE A 134 0.13 10.09 3.20
N LEU A 135 -0.82 9.23 2.80
CA LEU A 135 -1.58 9.43 1.55
C LEU A 135 -2.40 10.71 1.58
N ARG A 136 -3.02 11.08 2.70
CA ARG A 136 -3.72 12.37 2.84
C ARG A 136 -2.77 13.58 2.73
N HIS A 137 -1.53 13.43 3.25
CA HIS A 137 -0.51 14.47 3.07
C HIS A 137 -0.12 14.61 1.59
N ILE A 138 0.14 13.48 0.90
CA ILE A 138 0.43 13.47 -0.54
C ILE A 138 -0.74 14.06 -1.34
N GLN A 139 -1.98 13.71 -1.00
CA GLN A 139 -3.17 14.25 -1.64
C GLN A 139 -3.22 15.80 -1.57
N ARG A 140 -2.81 16.39 -0.45
CA ARG A 140 -2.74 17.85 -0.32
C ARG A 140 -1.65 18.48 -1.19
N THR A 141 -0.63 17.69 -1.54
CA THR A 141 0.52 18.18 -2.33
C THR A 141 0.29 18.08 -3.83
N ILE A 142 -0.30 16.98 -4.32
CA ILE A 142 -0.44 16.70 -5.76
C ILE A 142 -1.88 16.45 -6.23
N GLY A 143 -2.85 16.46 -5.33
CA GLY A 143 -4.24 16.10 -5.65
C GLY A 143 -4.44 14.57 -5.68
N GLY A 144 -5.53 14.13 -6.34
CA GLY A 144 -5.95 12.73 -6.36
C GLY A 144 -6.89 12.38 -5.21
N GLY A 145 -7.35 11.13 -5.15
CA GLY A 145 -8.29 10.76 -4.08
C GLY A 145 -8.73 9.31 -4.10
N ILE A 146 -8.18 8.51 -5.01
CA ILE A 146 -8.42 7.07 -5.05
C ILE A 146 -7.18 6.34 -4.53
N VAL A 147 -7.36 5.47 -3.57
CA VAL A 147 -6.36 4.51 -3.10
C VAL A 147 -6.74 3.13 -3.58
N TYR A 148 -5.78 2.41 -4.10
CA TYR A 148 -5.92 1.06 -4.62
C TYR A 148 -4.94 0.12 -3.93
N LEU A 149 -5.35 -1.12 -3.72
CA LEU A 149 -4.48 -2.23 -3.34
C LEU A 149 -5.02 -3.55 -3.90
N GLU A 150 -4.13 -4.53 -3.95
CA GLU A 150 -4.47 -5.93 -4.20
C GLU A 150 -4.10 -6.77 -2.97
N CYS A 151 -4.89 -7.79 -2.67
CA CYS A 151 -4.56 -8.79 -1.66
C CYS A 151 -4.90 -10.19 -2.16
N GLU A 152 -4.18 -11.18 -1.67
CA GLU A 152 -4.44 -12.59 -1.96
C GLU A 152 -5.85 -13.01 -1.57
N ASP A 153 -6.36 -14.10 -2.16
CA ASP A 153 -7.70 -14.64 -1.92
C ASP A 153 -7.78 -15.31 -0.53
N GLU A 154 -7.58 -14.50 0.50
CA GLU A 154 -7.74 -14.86 1.90
C GLU A 154 -8.89 -14.08 2.52
N GLU A 155 -9.91 -14.78 3.03
CA GLU A 155 -11.09 -14.17 3.68
C GLU A 155 -10.69 -13.21 4.81
N LYS A 156 -9.64 -13.54 5.56
CA LYS A 156 -9.12 -12.71 6.64
C LYS A 156 -8.60 -11.36 6.15
N LEU A 157 -7.93 -11.33 5.00
CA LEU A 157 -7.43 -10.09 4.40
C LEU A 157 -8.58 -9.23 3.88
N LEU A 158 -9.55 -9.83 3.19
CA LEU A 158 -10.75 -9.13 2.75
C LEU A 158 -11.51 -8.51 3.92
N ARG A 159 -11.80 -9.29 4.95
CA ARG A 159 -12.46 -8.80 6.17
C ARG A 159 -11.69 -7.65 6.82
N PHE A 160 -10.36 -7.71 6.82
CA PHE A 160 -9.53 -6.63 7.37
C PHE A 160 -9.68 -5.33 6.58
N TYR A 161 -9.53 -5.40 5.24
CA TYR A 161 -9.59 -4.20 4.40
C TYR A 161 -10.99 -3.61 4.29
N GLU A 162 -12.04 -4.44 4.34
CA GLU A 162 -13.43 -3.99 4.22
C GLU A 162 -14.06 -3.51 5.54
N ARG A 163 -13.37 -3.65 6.68
CA ARG A 163 -13.81 -3.07 7.98
C ARG A 163 -14.17 -1.60 7.81
N ASP A 164 -15.19 -1.14 8.53
CA ASP A 164 -15.69 0.23 8.41
C ASP A 164 -14.64 1.30 8.76
N ASP A 165 -13.78 1.01 9.73
CA ASP A 165 -12.68 1.90 10.13
C ASP A 165 -11.53 1.94 9.10
N ILE A 166 -11.33 0.88 8.32
CA ILE A 166 -10.37 0.80 7.19
C ILE A 166 -11.01 1.30 5.90
N GLY A 167 -12.17 0.78 5.52
CA GLY A 167 -13.11 1.32 4.55
C GLY A 167 -12.76 1.14 3.08
N PHE A 168 -11.96 0.14 2.72
CA PHE A 168 -11.82 -0.30 1.33
C PHE A 168 -13.09 -1.00 0.86
N ARG A 169 -13.26 -1.09 -0.46
CA ARG A 169 -14.36 -1.81 -1.09
C ARG A 169 -13.80 -2.67 -2.21
N HIS A 170 -14.12 -3.93 -2.16
CA HIS A 170 -13.83 -4.90 -3.21
C HIS A 170 -14.62 -4.56 -4.47
N PHE A 171 -13.99 -4.63 -5.64
CA PHE A 171 -14.64 -4.37 -6.91
C PHE A 171 -14.27 -5.35 -8.03
N GLY A 172 -13.25 -6.16 -7.86
CA GLY A 172 -12.82 -7.09 -8.89
C GLY A 172 -11.79 -8.10 -8.41
N LYS A 173 -11.46 -9.02 -9.29
CA LYS A 173 -10.41 -10.03 -9.09
C LYS A 173 -9.45 -10.00 -10.27
N ARG A 174 -8.20 -10.33 -10.02
CA ARG A 174 -7.17 -10.50 -11.04
C ARG A 174 -6.37 -11.76 -10.74
N GLN A 175 -6.03 -12.49 -11.78
CA GLN A 175 -5.09 -13.60 -11.67
C GLN A 175 -3.70 -13.14 -12.13
N SER A 176 -2.66 -13.49 -11.40
CA SER A 176 -1.27 -13.27 -11.84
C SER A 176 -0.88 -14.26 -12.94
N GLU A 177 0.24 -14.03 -13.60
CA GLU A 177 0.81 -14.95 -14.59
C GLU A 177 1.14 -16.33 -13.97
N GLU A 178 1.45 -16.36 -12.69
CA GLU A 178 1.72 -17.56 -11.91
C GLU A 178 0.46 -18.26 -11.38
N GLY A 179 -0.73 -17.73 -11.69
CA GLY A 179 -2.02 -18.31 -11.30
C GLY A 179 -2.55 -17.87 -9.94
N VAL A 180 -1.86 -17.00 -9.22
CA VAL A 180 -2.33 -16.50 -7.91
C VAL A 180 -3.51 -15.55 -8.11
N LEU A 181 -4.59 -15.77 -7.36
CA LEU A 181 -5.78 -14.94 -7.40
C LEU A 181 -5.65 -13.78 -6.41
N TYR A 182 -5.84 -12.56 -6.91
CA TYR A 182 -5.84 -11.33 -6.11
C TYR A 182 -7.20 -10.66 -6.14
N HIS A 183 -7.64 -10.20 -5.00
CA HIS A 183 -8.77 -9.28 -4.87
C HIS A 183 -8.31 -7.85 -5.08
N GLN A 184 -9.09 -7.10 -5.85
CA GLN A 184 -8.85 -5.70 -6.14
C GLN A 184 -9.77 -4.83 -5.27
N LEU A 185 -9.17 -3.97 -4.47
CA LEU A 185 -9.88 -3.11 -3.53
C LEU A 185 -9.53 -1.64 -3.76
N LEU A 186 -10.51 -0.78 -3.59
CA LEU A 186 -10.31 0.66 -3.64
C LEU A 186 -10.98 1.39 -2.48
N LYS A 187 -10.46 2.58 -2.18
CA LYS A 187 -10.97 3.51 -1.17
C LYS A 187 -10.87 4.93 -1.70
N THR A 188 -11.83 5.77 -1.37
CA THR A 188 -11.71 7.23 -1.55
C THR A 188 -11.14 7.87 -0.28
N LEU A 189 -10.16 8.75 -0.41
CA LEU A 189 -9.62 9.58 0.69
C LEU A 189 -10.59 10.67 1.12
#